data_da9b3ae20ee6940a94ab01ce2731f5ea
#
_entry.id   da9b3ae20ee6940a94ab01ce2731f5ea
#
_cell.length_a   1.000
_cell.length_b   1.000
_cell.length_c   1.000
_cell.angle_alpha   90.00
_cell.angle_beta   90.00
_cell.angle_gamma   90.00
#
_symmetry.space_group_name_H-M   'P 1'
#
loop_
_entity.id
_entity.type
_entity.pdbx_description
1 polymer ?
#
loop_
_entity_poly.entity_id
_entity_poly.type
_entity_poly.pdbx_seq_one_letter_code
_entity_poly.pdbx_strand_id
1 'polypeptide(L)'
;MDISNASRFLQSYNRIEAQLKLIHNAKATMNFTDLVKKCSDEDIPVRRYETELIDYGKLRNAIVHRTGGMSDESVIAIPCDDVVETIEFIEGLLCRPPRLIDAIKVKKIASVFADKPILTAVETFHEYKQKTLIVYDHGTMVGVINSYGLYAEIEKRIKNSDNLVDFFTNTP
;
A
#
# COMPACT_ATOMS: atom_id res chain seq x y z
N MET A 1 30.66 -11.39 -8.81
CA MET A 1 31.36 -10.34 -8.05
C MET A 1 30.51 -10.01 -6.85
N ASP A 2 31.00 -10.31 -5.66
CA ASP A 2 30.31 -9.87 -4.44
C ASP A 2 30.40 -8.35 -4.35
N ILE A 3 29.23 -7.71 -4.36
CA ILE A 3 29.13 -6.26 -4.19
C ILE A 3 29.38 -5.97 -2.72
N SER A 4 30.34 -5.09 -2.41
CA SER A 4 30.66 -4.75 -1.02
C SER A 4 29.45 -4.13 -0.29
N ASN A 5 29.36 -4.32 1.03
CA ASN A 5 28.32 -3.73 1.87
C ASN A 5 28.22 -2.21 1.73
N ALA A 6 29.33 -1.52 1.59
CA ALA A 6 29.35 -0.09 1.33
C ALA A 6 28.66 0.26 0.00
N SER A 7 28.89 -0.52 -1.06
CA SER A 7 28.26 -0.29 -2.36
C SER A 7 26.76 -0.59 -2.34
N ARG A 8 26.33 -1.68 -1.71
CA ARG A 8 24.92 -2.03 -1.52
C ARG A 8 24.17 -0.94 -0.75
N PHE A 9 24.74 -0.52 0.38
CA PHE A 9 24.20 0.56 1.19
C PHE A 9 24.03 1.86 0.41
N LEU A 10 25.08 2.32 -0.30
CA LEU A 10 25.03 3.55 -1.09
C LEU A 10 24.01 3.48 -2.23
N GLN A 11 23.87 2.32 -2.88
CA GLN A 11 22.86 2.15 -3.92
C GLN A 11 21.43 2.29 -3.36
N SER A 12 21.13 1.62 -2.25
CA SER A 12 19.81 1.72 -1.61
C SER A 12 19.54 3.11 -1.07
N TYR A 13 20.53 3.75 -0.44
CA TYR A 13 20.43 5.14 0.01
C TYR A 13 20.08 6.10 -1.14
N ASN A 14 20.82 6.04 -2.24
CA ASN A 14 20.61 6.92 -3.39
C ASN A 14 19.23 6.72 -4.03
N ARG A 15 18.74 5.47 -4.08
CA ARG A 15 17.39 5.18 -4.59
C ARG A 15 16.31 5.74 -3.68
N ILE A 16 16.45 5.57 -2.36
CA ILE A 16 15.53 6.17 -1.37
C ILE A 16 15.51 7.69 -1.53
N GLU A 17 16.66 8.35 -1.56
CA GLU A 17 16.76 9.79 -1.71
C GLU A 17 16.08 10.30 -3.00
N ALA A 18 16.35 9.64 -4.12
CA ALA A 18 15.74 9.97 -5.41
C ALA A 18 14.22 9.80 -5.38
N GLN A 19 13.74 8.70 -4.80
CA GLN A 19 12.31 8.40 -4.70
C GLN A 19 11.58 9.40 -3.82
N LEU A 20 12.12 9.75 -2.65
CA LEU A 20 11.53 10.74 -1.76
C LEU A 20 11.48 12.12 -2.41
N LYS A 21 12.55 12.55 -3.12
CA LYS A 21 12.56 13.79 -3.87
C LYS A 21 11.48 13.82 -4.96
N LEU A 22 11.30 12.70 -5.64
CA LEU A 22 10.29 12.56 -6.71
C LEU A 22 8.86 12.66 -6.17
N ILE A 23 8.53 11.84 -5.15
CA ILE A 23 7.16 11.75 -4.62
C ILE A 23 6.73 13.07 -3.99
N HIS A 24 7.61 13.73 -3.23
CA HIS A 24 7.29 14.95 -2.50
C HIS A 24 7.66 16.23 -3.25
N ASN A 25 8.00 16.12 -4.53
CA ASN A 25 8.40 17.26 -5.40
C ASN A 25 9.41 18.17 -4.69
N ALA A 26 10.42 17.57 -4.05
CA ALA A 26 11.41 18.30 -3.29
C ALA A 26 12.52 18.88 -4.18
N LYS A 27 13.08 20.03 -3.76
CA LYS A 27 14.21 20.63 -4.50
C LYS A 27 15.41 19.68 -4.52
N ALA A 28 16.10 19.60 -5.65
CA ALA A 28 17.31 18.78 -5.81
C ALA A 28 18.39 19.11 -4.75
N THR A 29 18.47 20.37 -4.31
CA THR A 29 19.42 20.87 -3.32
C THR A 29 19.04 20.60 -1.87
N MET A 30 17.83 20.04 -1.60
CA MET A 30 17.40 19.73 -0.25
C MET A 30 18.29 18.62 0.33
N ASN A 31 18.83 18.83 1.53
CA ASN A 31 19.60 17.80 2.21
C ASN A 31 18.68 16.64 2.67
N PHE A 32 19.28 15.47 2.85
CA PHE A 32 18.53 14.25 3.11
C PHE A 32 17.78 14.30 4.46
N THR A 33 18.37 14.87 5.48
CA THR A 33 17.72 14.99 6.81
C THR A 33 16.45 15.82 6.75
N ASP A 34 16.50 16.98 6.08
CA ASP A 34 15.33 17.84 5.92
C ASP A 34 14.29 17.19 5.01
N LEU A 35 14.73 16.45 3.99
CA LEU A 35 13.85 15.68 3.12
C LEU A 35 13.08 14.62 3.92
N VAL A 36 13.77 13.82 4.72
CA VAL A 36 13.16 12.78 5.56
C VAL A 36 12.15 13.40 6.53
N LYS A 37 12.51 14.47 7.25
CA LYS A 37 11.58 15.16 8.16
C LYS A 37 10.34 15.70 7.45
N LYS A 38 10.51 16.31 6.28
CA LYS A 38 9.38 16.79 5.49
C LYS A 38 8.46 15.65 5.07
N CYS A 39 9.04 14.52 4.62
CA CYS A 39 8.27 13.38 4.14
C CYS A 39 7.58 12.61 5.27
N SER A 40 8.14 12.61 6.48
CA SER A 40 7.59 11.86 7.62
C SER A 40 6.22 12.35 8.07
N ASP A 41 5.85 13.59 7.74
CA ASP A 41 4.52 14.12 8.04
C ASP A 41 3.41 13.45 7.21
N GLU A 42 3.70 13.09 5.98
CA GLU A 42 2.72 12.59 5.01
C GLU A 42 2.88 11.08 4.71
N ASP A 43 4.07 10.53 4.87
CA ASP A 43 4.41 9.16 4.47
C ASP A 43 4.63 8.26 5.71
N ILE A 44 3.72 7.28 5.90
CA ILE A 44 3.76 6.38 7.06
C ILE A 44 5.04 5.53 7.10
N PRO A 45 5.49 4.89 6.02
CA PRO A 45 6.79 4.22 5.97
C PRO A 45 7.96 5.12 6.36
N VAL A 46 8.03 6.35 5.86
CA VAL A 46 9.10 7.30 6.20
C VAL A 46 9.06 7.65 7.68
N ARG A 47 7.87 7.95 8.22
CA ARG A 47 7.68 8.25 9.66
C ARG A 47 8.14 7.09 10.54
N ARG A 48 7.86 5.86 10.14
CA ARG A 48 8.23 4.68 10.90
C ARG A 48 9.75 4.48 11.01
N TYR A 49 10.49 4.84 9.98
CA TYR A 49 11.94 4.66 9.86
C TYR A 49 12.70 5.99 9.84
N GLU A 50 12.11 7.06 10.37
CA GLU A 50 12.69 8.41 10.33
C GLU A 50 14.06 8.46 11.01
N THR A 51 14.19 7.87 12.18
CA THR A 51 15.44 7.85 12.96
C THR A 51 16.54 7.11 12.20
N GLU A 52 16.24 5.90 11.71
CA GLU A 52 17.16 5.10 10.93
C GLU A 52 17.60 5.81 9.66
N LEU A 53 16.67 6.42 8.93
CA LEU A 53 16.97 7.17 7.72
C LEU A 53 17.89 8.37 7.99
N ILE A 54 17.65 9.11 9.07
CA ILE A 54 18.54 10.23 9.45
C ILE A 54 19.93 9.73 9.81
N ASP A 55 20.04 8.64 10.54
CA ASP A 55 21.34 8.03 10.90
C ASP A 55 22.05 7.46 9.68
N TYR A 56 21.30 6.90 8.72
CA TYR A 56 21.86 6.47 7.43
C TYR A 56 22.37 7.63 6.59
N GLY A 57 21.78 8.83 6.70
CA GLY A 57 22.36 10.04 6.11
C GLY A 57 23.73 10.39 6.68
N LYS A 58 23.92 10.24 7.99
CA LYS A 58 25.23 10.44 8.65
C LYS A 58 26.23 9.35 8.22
N LEU A 59 25.81 8.09 8.19
CA LEU A 59 26.64 6.95 7.77
C LEU A 59 27.08 7.10 6.31
N ARG A 60 26.16 7.49 5.40
CA ARG A 60 26.49 7.78 4.01
C ARG A 60 27.59 8.82 3.89
N ASN A 61 27.53 9.88 4.70
CA ASN A 61 28.58 10.89 4.70
C ASN A 61 29.91 10.33 5.19
N ALA A 62 29.93 9.47 6.21
CA ALA A 62 31.14 8.81 6.68
C ALA A 62 31.76 7.85 5.63
N ILE A 63 30.92 7.21 4.80
CA ILE A 63 31.39 6.33 3.73
C ILE A 63 32.01 7.12 2.56
N VAL A 64 31.38 8.25 2.20
CA VAL A 64 31.72 9.00 0.96
C VAL A 64 32.70 10.15 1.20
N HIS A 65 32.65 10.80 2.38
CA HIS A 65 33.50 11.94 2.66
C HIS A 65 34.91 11.53 3.06
N ARG A 66 35.83 11.69 2.12
CA ARG A 66 37.27 11.71 2.40
C ARG A 66 37.63 13.03 3.07
N THR A 67 38.10 12.99 4.27
CA THR A 67 38.85 14.11 4.87
C THR A 67 40.26 14.11 4.33
N GLY A 68 40.55 15.00 3.35
CA GLY A 68 41.87 15.48 3.02
C GLY A 68 42.99 14.46 2.73
N GLY A 69 43.28 14.22 1.47
CA GLY A 69 44.64 13.88 1.03
C GLY A 69 45.13 12.47 1.17
N MET A 70 44.35 11.51 1.56
CA MET A 70 44.75 10.08 1.59
C MET A 70 44.35 9.34 0.32
N SER A 71 45.17 8.37 -0.10
CA SER A 71 45.00 7.59 -1.32
C SER A 71 43.63 6.97 -1.50
N ASP A 72 43.30 6.69 -2.74
CA ASP A 72 41.99 6.37 -3.33
C ASP A 72 41.19 5.18 -2.74
N GLU A 73 41.70 4.47 -1.73
CA GLU A 73 41.17 3.19 -1.27
C GLU A 73 40.67 3.15 0.19
N SER A 74 40.74 4.23 0.96
CA SER A 74 40.31 4.18 2.37
C SER A 74 38.83 4.53 2.55
N VAL A 75 38.00 3.51 2.62
CA VAL A 75 36.60 3.62 3.15
C VAL A 75 36.72 3.80 4.66
N ILE A 76 36.19 4.91 5.21
CA ILE A 76 36.24 5.22 6.65
C ILE A 76 35.26 4.33 7.45
N ALA A 77 34.19 3.89 6.85
CA ALA A 77 33.16 3.06 7.50
C ALA A 77 32.61 2.01 6.52
N ILE A 78 32.51 0.78 7.01
CA ILE A 78 31.88 -0.32 6.29
C ILE A 78 30.60 -0.68 7.07
N PRO A 79 29.40 -0.58 6.47
CA PRO A 79 28.16 -1.00 7.11
C PRO A 79 28.19 -2.50 7.43
N CYS A 80 27.72 -2.89 8.61
CA CYS A 80 27.47 -4.30 8.91
C CYS A 80 26.25 -4.83 8.12
N ASP A 81 26.14 -6.15 8.05
CA ASP A 81 25.08 -6.81 7.27
C ASP A 81 23.68 -6.36 7.70
N ASP A 82 23.40 -6.28 9.00
CA ASP A 82 22.11 -5.86 9.54
C ASP A 82 21.68 -4.46 9.05
N VAL A 83 22.64 -3.53 8.95
CA VAL A 83 22.41 -2.17 8.44
C VAL A 83 22.08 -2.20 6.96
N VAL A 84 22.79 -3.03 6.19
CA VAL A 84 22.55 -3.16 4.75
C VAL A 84 21.19 -3.81 4.49
N GLU A 85 20.88 -4.89 5.19
CA GLU A 85 19.58 -5.56 5.07
C GLU A 85 18.42 -4.63 5.45
N THR A 86 18.61 -3.83 6.49
CA THR A 86 17.57 -2.87 6.93
C THR A 86 17.35 -1.78 5.90
N ILE A 87 18.38 -1.17 5.33
CA ILE A 87 18.20 -0.13 4.31
C ILE A 87 17.64 -0.69 3.01
N GLU A 88 18.01 -1.91 2.60
CA GLU A 88 17.44 -2.59 1.45
C GLU A 88 15.95 -2.90 1.66
N PHE A 89 15.57 -3.29 2.87
CA PHE A 89 14.16 -3.47 3.24
C PHE A 89 13.36 -2.15 3.15
N ILE A 90 13.90 -1.06 3.70
CA ILE A 90 13.28 0.27 3.62
C ILE A 90 13.19 0.73 2.16
N GLU A 91 14.23 0.52 1.36
CA GLU A 91 14.18 0.78 -0.09
C GLU A 91 13.02 0.03 -0.75
N GLY A 92 12.88 -1.26 -0.43
CA GLY A 92 11.78 -2.08 -0.94
C GLY A 92 10.41 -1.49 -0.62
N LEU A 93 10.20 -1.02 0.62
CA LEU A 93 8.94 -0.39 1.04
C LEU A 93 8.66 0.93 0.33
N LEU A 94 9.68 1.76 0.12
CA LEU A 94 9.53 3.12 -0.43
C LEU A 94 9.53 3.14 -1.96
N CYS A 95 10.41 2.34 -2.59
CA CYS A 95 10.58 2.36 -4.04
C CYS A 95 9.69 1.34 -4.76
N ARG A 96 9.28 0.28 -4.06
CA ARG A 96 8.47 -0.82 -4.61
C ARG A 96 7.42 -1.26 -3.60
N PRO A 97 6.52 -0.36 -3.17
CA PRO A 97 5.49 -0.72 -2.20
C PRO A 97 4.67 -1.90 -2.73
N PRO A 98 4.33 -2.86 -1.86
CA PRO A 98 3.49 -3.98 -2.26
C PRO A 98 2.16 -3.45 -2.78
N ARG A 99 1.75 -3.92 -3.97
CA ARG A 99 0.44 -3.55 -4.50
C ARG A 99 -0.65 -4.22 -3.67
N LEU A 100 -1.79 -3.57 -3.56
CA LEU A 100 -2.95 -4.10 -2.84
C LEU A 100 -3.29 -5.53 -3.31
N ILE A 101 -3.23 -5.77 -4.61
CA ILE A 101 -3.53 -7.07 -5.21
C ILE A 101 -2.53 -8.16 -4.81
N ASP A 102 -1.29 -7.81 -4.50
CA ASP A 102 -0.26 -8.76 -4.06
C ASP A 102 -0.37 -9.06 -2.56
N ALA A 103 -0.89 -8.09 -1.78
CA ALA A 103 -1.05 -8.20 -0.33
C ALA A 103 -2.37 -8.88 0.07
N ILE A 104 -3.41 -8.78 -0.74
CA ILE A 104 -4.72 -9.35 -0.48
C ILE A 104 -4.80 -10.71 -1.18
N LYS A 105 -4.99 -11.77 -0.40
CA LYS A 105 -5.46 -13.05 -0.96
C LYS A 105 -6.85 -12.79 -1.53
N VAL A 106 -6.96 -12.69 -2.85
CA VAL A 106 -8.23 -12.52 -3.54
C VAL A 106 -9.10 -13.73 -3.21
N LYS A 107 -10.04 -13.56 -2.29
CA LYS A 107 -11.12 -14.52 -2.12
C LYS A 107 -12.05 -14.35 -3.32
N LYS A 108 -12.58 -15.47 -3.82
CA LYS A 108 -13.63 -15.42 -4.84
C LYS A 108 -14.75 -14.51 -4.34
N ILE A 109 -14.96 -13.39 -5.03
CA ILE A 109 -16.05 -12.48 -4.69
C ILE A 109 -17.32 -13.12 -5.24
N ALA A 110 -18.31 -13.31 -4.37
CA ALA A 110 -19.61 -13.82 -4.77
C ALA A 110 -20.35 -12.79 -5.63
N SER A 111 -21.08 -13.27 -6.60
CA SER A 111 -21.83 -12.44 -7.54
C SER A 111 -23.24 -12.97 -7.74
N VAL A 112 -24.13 -12.10 -8.15
CA VAL A 112 -25.50 -12.39 -8.52
C VAL A 112 -25.81 -11.77 -9.88
N PHE A 113 -26.85 -12.25 -10.54
CA PHE A 113 -27.32 -11.68 -11.81
C PHE A 113 -28.48 -10.72 -11.55
N ALA A 114 -28.56 -9.65 -12.35
CA ALA A 114 -29.55 -8.61 -12.21
C ALA A 114 -31.00 -9.10 -12.47
N ASP A 115 -31.16 -10.18 -13.22
CA ASP A 115 -32.44 -10.83 -13.52
C ASP A 115 -32.96 -11.77 -12.41
N LYS A 116 -32.21 -11.93 -11.34
CA LYS A 116 -32.59 -12.83 -10.23
C LYS A 116 -33.30 -12.07 -9.12
N PRO A 117 -34.23 -12.74 -8.42
CA PRO A 117 -34.90 -12.17 -7.24
C PRO A 117 -33.91 -11.71 -6.18
N ILE A 118 -34.28 -10.70 -5.42
CA ILE A 118 -33.44 -10.17 -4.32
C ILE A 118 -33.15 -11.27 -3.28
N LEU A 119 -34.05 -12.23 -3.10
CA LEU A 119 -33.84 -13.39 -2.23
C LEU A 119 -32.53 -14.12 -2.56
N THR A 120 -32.21 -14.26 -3.85
CA THR A 120 -30.95 -14.87 -4.30
C THR A 120 -29.73 -14.14 -3.75
N ALA A 121 -29.77 -12.80 -3.68
CA ALA A 121 -28.69 -12.04 -3.07
C ALA A 121 -28.57 -12.29 -1.56
N VAL A 122 -29.70 -12.39 -0.85
CA VAL A 122 -29.72 -12.72 0.59
C VAL A 122 -29.11 -14.09 0.86
N GLU A 123 -29.51 -15.10 0.09
CA GLU A 123 -28.97 -16.46 0.17
C GLU A 123 -27.46 -16.47 -0.11
N THR A 124 -27.01 -15.73 -1.15
CA THR A 124 -25.62 -15.61 -1.51
C THR A 124 -24.79 -14.93 -0.42
N PHE A 125 -25.32 -13.85 0.21
CA PHE A 125 -24.66 -13.23 1.37
C PHE A 125 -24.45 -14.23 2.51
N HIS A 126 -25.45 -15.06 2.78
CA HIS A 126 -25.37 -16.06 3.85
C HIS A 126 -24.40 -17.19 3.52
N GLU A 127 -24.49 -17.75 2.33
CA GLU A 127 -23.64 -18.88 1.87
C GLU A 127 -22.15 -18.51 1.87
N TYR A 128 -21.81 -17.35 1.26
CA TYR A 128 -20.42 -16.90 1.10
C TYR A 128 -19.90 -16.08 2.28
N LYS A 129 -20.76 -15.74 3.26
CA LYS A 129 -20.44 -14.87 4.42
C LYS A 129 -19.76 -13.56 3.99
N GLN A 130 -20.21 -13.01 2.89
CA GLN A 130 -19.73 -11.74 2.36
C GLN A 130 -20.76 -10.65 2.61
N LYS A 131 -20.31 -9.40 2.73
CA LYS A 131 -21.17 -8.22 2.93
C LYS A 131 -21.44 -7.45 1.65
N THR A 132 -20.79 -7.83 0.56
CA THR A 132 -20.87 -7.17 -0.75
C THR A 132 -20.85 -8.23 -1.83
N LEU A 133 -21.76 -8.11 -2.79
CA LEU A 133 -21.84 -8.94 -3.98
C LEU A 133 -21.70 -8.07 -5.23
N ILE A 134 -21.11 -8.63 -6.27
CA ILE A 134 -21.07 -7.99 -7.59
C ILE A 134 -22.36 -8.38 -8.34
N VAL A 135 -22.97 -7.41 -9.02
CA VAL A 135 -24.14 -7.65 -9.86
C VAL A 135 -23.72 -7.66 -11.32
N TYR A 136 -24.06 -8.73 -12.01
CA TYR A 136 -23.83 -8.88 -13.44
C TYR A 136 -25.16 -8.86 -14.22
N ASP A 137 -25.12 -8.23 -15.38
CA ASP A 137 -26.16 -8.32 -16.40
C ASP A 137 -25.52 -8.71 -17.74
N HIS A 138 -26.00 -9.78 -18.36
CA HIS A 138 -25.47 -10.30 -19.63
C HIS A 138 -23.92 -10.38 -19.70
N GLY A 139 -23.28 -10.79 -18.60
CA GLY A 139 -21.83 -10.93 -18.50
C GLY A 139 -21.05 -9.63 -18.22
N THR A 140 -21.75 -8.50 -18.12
CA THR A 140 -21.17 -7.20 -17.77
C THR A 140 -21.45 -6.86 -16.32
N MET A 141 -20.45 -6.34 -15.59
CA MET A 141 -20.66 -5.83 -14.24
C MET A 141 -21.47 -4.54 -14.31
N VAL A 142 -22.66 -4.55 -13.72
CA VAL A 142 -23.58 -3.38 -13.71
C VAL A 142 -23.64 -2.67 -12.36
N GLY A 143 -23.16 -3.31 -11.30
CA GLY A 143 -23.15 -2.68 -9.97
C GLY A 143 -22.67 -3.58 -8.86
N VAL A 144 -22.86 -3.09 -7.66
CA VAL A 144 -22.60 -3.80 -6.40
C VAL A 144 -23.80 -3.65 -5.48
N ILE A 145 -24.17 -4.73 -4.82
CA ILE A 145 -25.14 -4.71 -3.72
C ILE A 145 -24.40 -5.02 -2.42
N ASN A 146 -24.66 -4.26 -1.39
CA ASN A 146 -24.15 -4.52 -0.05
C ASN A 146 -25.29 -4.75 0.95
N SER A 147 -25.00 -5.47 2.02
CA SER A 147 -25.98 -5.82 3.04
C SER A 147 -26.60 -4.60 3.74
N TYR A 148 -25.84 -3.50 3.90
CA TYR A 148 -26.37 -2.28 4.52
C TYR A 148 -27.39 -1.58 3.62
N GLY A 149 -27.13 -1.50 2.32
CA GLY A 149 -28.08 -0.95 1.36
C GLY A 149 -29.37 -1.78 1.30
N LEU A 150 -29.24 -3.10 1.38
CA LEU A 150 -30.39 -4.00 1.44
C LEU A 150 -31.21 -3.77 2.72
N TYR A 151 -30.58 -3.63 3.88
CA TYR A 151 -31.27 -3.34 5.14
C TYR A 151 -32.01 -1.98 5.10
N ALA A 152 -31.39 -0.96 4.52
CA ALA A 152 -32.02 0.35 4.37
C ALA A 152 -33.28 0.28 3.48
N GLU A 153 -33.23 -0.50 2.41
CA GLU A 153 -34.39 -0.67 1.54
C GLU A 153 -35.52 -1.49 2.22
N ILE A 154 -35.15 -2.53 2.99
CA ILE A 154 -36.10 -3.28 3.81
C ILE A 154 -36.78 -2.36 4.84
N GLU A 155 -36.01 -1.56 5.57
CA GLU A 155 -36.57 -0.60 6.55
C GLU A 155 -37.55 0.36 5.91
N LYS A 156 -37.23 0.92 4.76
CA LYS A 156 -38.10 1.81 4.00
C LYS A 156 -39.41 1.15 3.62
N ARG A 157 -39.37 -0.10 3.14
CA ARG A 157 -40.57 -0.86 2.74
C ARG A 157 -41.44 -1.22 3.93
N ILE A 158 -40.86 -1.59 5.06
CA ILE A 158 -41.58 -1.81 6.32
C ILE A 158 -42.35 -0.55 6.72
N LYS A 159 -41.71 0.63 6.67
CA LYS A 159 -42.34 1.90 7.01
C LYS A 159 -43.50 2.27 6.06
N ASN A 160 -43.36 1.87 4.81
CA ASN A 160 -44.42 2.09 3.80
C ASN A 160 -45.51 1.02 3.83
N SER A 161 -45.42 0.01 4.69
CA SER A 161 -46.35 -1.15 4.73
C SER A 161 -46.38 -1.98 3.43
N ASP A 162 -45.27 -2.00 2.70
CA ASP A 162 -45.12 -2.77 1.47
C ASP A 162 -45.05 -4.28 1.78
N ASN A 163 -45.50 -5.11 0.82
CA ASN A 163 -45.36 -6.56 0.94
C ASN A 163 -43.94 -7.01 0.75
N LEU A 164 -43.28 -7.38 1.84
CA LEU A 164 -41.88 -7.84 1.79
C LEU A 164 -41.71 -9.18 1.04
N VAL A 165 -42.71 -10.04 1.04
CA VAL A 165 -42.62 -11.30 0.29
C VAL A 165 -42.52 -11.01 -1.20
N ASP A 166 -43.34 -10.14 -1.72
CA ASP A 166 -43.29 -9.72 -3.13
C ASP A 166 -41.95 -9.05 -3.46
N PHE A 167 -41.43 -8.21 -2.55
CA PHE A 167 -40.14 -7.57 -2.72
C PHE A 167 -38.97 -8.59 -2.87
N PHE A 168 -38.97 -9.65 -2.10
CA PHE A 168 -37.91 -10.64 -2.16
C PHE A 168 -38.08 -11.64 -3.30
N THR A 169 -39.29 -11.95 -3.72
CA THR A 169 -39.57 -13.06 -4.64
C THR A 169 -39.90 -12.63 -6.05
N ASN A 170 -40.49 -11.46 -6.23
CA ASN A 170 -41.08 -11.02 -7.52
C ASN A 170 -40.31 -9.87 -8.17
N THR A 171 -39.22 -9.38 -7.60
CA THR A 171 -38.44 -8.32 -8.22
C THR A 171 -37.55 -8.94 -9.30
N PRO A 172 -37.69 -8.57 -10.57
CA PRO A 172 -36.78 -8.94 -11.61
C PRO A 172 -35.45 -8.21 -11.46
#